data_fcd80068a428e6fa035ed05b4fc00105
#
_entry.id   fcd80068a428e6fa035ed05b4fc00105
#
_cell.length_a   1.000
_cell.length_b   1.000
_cell.length_c   1.000
_cell.angle_alpha   90.00
_cell.angle_beta   90.00
_cell.angle_gamma   90.00
#
_symmetry.space_group_name_H-M   'P 1'
#
loop_
_entity.id
_entity.type
_entity.pdbx_description
1 polymer ?
#
loop_
_entity_poly.entity_id
_entity_poly.type
_entity_poly.pdbx_seq_one_letter_code
_entity_poly.pdbx_strand_id
1 'polypeptide(L)'
;RFEETASLTEDLKMHFGNNTEKTLDRMDPALPTRAAALLLQAQHVYIFAPDASCGLASIFCYRARRLGIQPVLLEGGSAIYEYMINITDNDLVLIFSFSRLLRETRILLDLCQKINCPVILFTDLFSTQEGSPSRLTFYCYRGEPNEYHSMTVPLLIQIGRASCRE
;
A
#
# COMPACT_ATOMS: atom_id res chain seq x y z
N ARG A 1 18.74 2.35 34.60
CA ARG A 1 17.67 3.15 33.91
C ARG A 1 18.16 3.79 32.62
N PHE A 2 19.42 4.29 32.55
CA PHE A 2 20.01 4.85 31.32
C PHE A 2 20.53 3.76 30.36
N GLU A 3 21.01 2.63 30.85
CA GLU A 3 21.43 1.48 30.04
C GLU A 3 20.25 0.81 29.32
N GLU A 4 19.08 0.68 29.99
CA GLU A 4 17.85 0.18 29.35
C GLU A 4 17.35 1.08 28.21
N THR A 5 17.56 2.39 28.30
CA THR A 5 17.11 3.35 27.26
C THR A 5 18.00 3.29 26.03
N ALA A 6 19.32 3.08 26.21
CA ALA A 6 20.26 2.88 25.10
C ALA A 6 19.97 1.58 24.34
N SER A 7 19.70 0.49 25.07
CA SER A 7 19.29 -0.80 24.48
C SER A 7 18.01 -0.66 23.65
N LEU A 8 16.96 -0.01 24.17
CA LEU A 8 15.71 0.19 23.43
C LEU A 8 15.93 0.98 22.15
N THR A 9 16.77 2.01 22.15
CA THR A 9 17.08 2.79 20.96
C THR A 9 17.79 1.96 19.89
N GLU A 10 18.71 1.10 20.30
CA GLU A 10 19.41 0.21 19.38
C GLU A 10 18.49 -0.88 18.83
N ASP A 11 17.64 -1.44 19.66
CA ASP A 11 16.62 -2.42 19.24
C ASP A 11 15.66 -1.82 18.22
N LEU A 12 15.20 -0.59 18.43
CA LEU A 12 14.37 0.13 17.49
C LEU A 12 15.08 0.39 16.15
N LYS A 13 16.34 0.84 16.18
CA LYS A 13 17.14 1.06 14.97
C LYS A 13 17.31 -0.23 14.18
N MET A 14 17.65 -1.32 14.87
CA MET A 14 17.86 -2.62 14.25
C MET A 14 16.55 -3.15 13.65
N HIS A 15 15.44 -3.09 14.39
CA HIS A 15 14.14 -3.57 13.92
C HIS A 15 13.66 -2.80 12.69
N PHE A 16 13.67 -1.47 12.71
CA PHE A 16 13.24 -0.67 11.58
C PHE A 16 14.21 -0.73 10.40
N GLY A 17 15.51 -0.79 10.67
CA GLY A 17 16.55 -0.96 9.66
C GLY A 17 16.36 -2.27 8.90
N ASN A 18 16.29 -3.40 9.62
CA ASN A 18 16.09 -4.73 9.03
C ASN A 18 14.80 -4.83 8.21
N ASN A 19 13.69 -4.30 8.71
CA ASN A 19 12.42 -4.35 7.99
C ASN A 19 12.48 -3.55 6.69
N THR A 20 13.14 -2.39 6.71
CA THR A 20 13.34 -1.56 5.53
C THR A 20 14.25 -2.25 4.51
N GLU A 21 15.40 -2.76 4.94
CA GLU A 21 16.36 -3.46 4.09
C GLU A 21 15.73 -4.70 3.44
N LYS A 22 15.11 -5.59 4.23
CA LYS A 22 14.41 -6.79 3.70
C LYS A 22 13.31 -6.45 2.68
N THR A 23 12.69 -5.29 2.81
CA THR A 23 11.67 -4.84 1.86
C THR A 23 12.30 -4.33 0.58
N LEU A 24 13.31 -3.46 0.67
CA LEU A 24 13.97 -2.85 -0.48
C LEU A 24 14.75 -3.85 -1.32
N ASP A 25 15.43 -4.82 -0.68
CA ASP A 25 16.20 -5.88 -1.36
C ASP A 25 15.33 -6.78 -2.24
N ARG A 26 14.05 -6.90 -1.91
CA ARG A 26 13.09 -7.71 -2.68
C ARG A 26 12.26 -6.89 -3.67
N MET A 27 12.40 -5.58 -3.66
CA MET A 27 11.62 -4.71 -4.53
C MET A 27 12.24 -4.61 -5.91
N ASP A 28 11.46 -4.87 -6.96
CA ASP A 28 11.84 -4.52 -8.32
C ASP A 28 12.11 -3.01 -8.41
N PRO A 29 13.32 -2.58 -8.81
CA PRO A 29 13.67 -1.15 -8.92
C PRO A 29 12.75 -0.36 -9.86
N ALA A 30 12.13 -1.02 -10.84
CA ALA A 30 11.19 -0.40 -11.77
C ALA A 30 9.78 -0.21 -11.18
N LEU A 31 9.44 -0.94 -10.10
CA LEU A 31 8.10 -0.94 -9.52
C LEU A 31 7.61 0.44 -9.10
N PRO A 32 8.40 1.28 -8.40
CA PRO A 32 7.97 2.64 -8.05
C PRO A 32 7.70 3.51 -9.29
N THR A 33 8.50 3.39 -10.34
CA THR A 33 8.32 4.16 -11.58
C THR A 33 7.02 3.77 -12.28
N ARG A 34 6.75 2.48 -12.36
CA ARG A 34 5.51 1.95 -12.94
C ARG A 34 4.29 2.40 -12.14
N ALA A 35 4.36 2.34 -10.79
CA ALA A 35 3.26 2.79 -9.93
C ALA A 35 2.94 4.27 -10.11
N ALA A 36 3.96 5.13 -10.25
CA ALA A 36 3.70 6.54 -10.50
C ALA A 36 3.13 6.81 -11.89
N ALA A 37 3.54 6.08 -12.89
CA ALA A 37 2.93 6.21 -14.21
C ALA A 37 1.43 5.90 -14.15
N LEU A 38 1.02 4.83 -13.45
CA LEU A 38 -0.38 4.51 -13.24
C LEU A 38 -1.13 5.61 -12.48
N LEU A 39 -0.53 6.17 -11.42
CA LEU A 39 -1.13 7.27 -10.65
C LEU A 39 -1.38 8.52 -11.50
N LEU A 40 -0.47 8.85 -12.40
CA LEU A 40 -0.56 10.05 -13.24
C LEU A 40 -1.50 9.85 -14.45
N GLN A 41 -1.74 8.62 -14.88
CA GLN A 41 -2.60 8.29 -16.02
C GLN A 41 -4.05 8.04 -15.60
N ALA A 42 -4.30 7.69 -14.34
CA ALA A 42 -5.62 7.34 -13.85
C ALA A 42 -6.59 8.52 -13.93
N GLN A 43 -7.81 8.26 -14.39
CA GLN A 43 -8.91 9.23 -14.36
C GLN A 43 -9.36 9.49 -12.92
N HIS A 44 -9.52 8.43 -12.14
CA HIS A 44 -9.79 8.51 -10.70
C HIS A 44 -8.87 7.53 -9.96
N VAL A 45 -8.56 7.86 -8.72
CA VAL A 45 -7.78 7.01 -7.81
C VAL A 45 -8.66 6.64 -6.63
N TYR A 46 -8.99 5.37 -6.53
CA TYR A 46 -9.74 4.80 -5.41
C TYR A 46 -8.79 4.15 -4.43
N ILE A 47 -9.02 4.31 -3.14
CA ILE A 47 -8.16 3.74 -2.10
C ILE A 47 -9.00 2.91 -1.13
N PHE A 48 -8.61 1.64 -0.97
CA PHE A 48 -9.15 0.77 0.05
C PHE A 48 -8.07 0.44 1.09
N ALA A 49 -8.32 0.83 2.33
CA ALA A 49 -7.39 0.66 3.43
C ALA A 49 -8.16 0.36 4.73
N PRO A 50 -8.45 -0.91 5.00
CA PRO A 50 -9.18 -1.31 6.19
C PRO A 50 -8.34 -1.19 7.46
N ASP A 51 -9.01 -1.11 8.59
CA ASP A 51 -8.44 -1.13 9.94
C ASP A 51 -7.33 -0.05 10.12
N ALA A 52 -6.21 -0.43 10.71
CA ALA A 52 -5.08 0.46 10.96
C ALA A 52 -4.46 1.06 9.67
N SER A 53 -4.70 0.45 8.51
CA SER A 53 -4.22 0.95 7.22
C SER A 53 -4.88 2.27 6.80
N CYS A 54 -6.02 2.64 7.40
CA CYS A 54 -6.67 3.92 7.10
C CYS A 54 -5.77 5.13 7.39
N GLY A 55 -4.86 5.02 8.36
CA GLY A 55 -3.85 6.04 8.61
C GLY A 55 -2.88 6.25 7.44
N LEU A 56 -2.44 5.16 6.80
CA LEU A 56 -1.60 5.22 5.60
C LEU A 56 -2.34 5.90 4.44
N ALA A 57 -3.59 5.49 4.21
CA ALA A 57 -4.43 6.08 3.17
C ALA A 57 -4.65 7.58 3.39
N SER A 58 -4.87 8.02 4.63
CA SER A 58 -5.04 9.43 4.98
C SER A 58 -3.81 10.26 4.63
N ILE A 59 -2.62 9.77 4.98
CA ILE A 59 -1.35 10.44 4.64
C ILE A 59 -1.15 10.46 3.13
N PHE A 60 -1.44 9.36 2.44
CA PHE A 60 -1.36 9.29 0.99
C PHE A 60 -2.28 10.33 0.33
N CYS A 61 -3.55 10.40 0.73
CA CYS A 61 -4.50 11.39 0.22
C CYS A 61 -4.01 12.82 0.42
N TYR A 62 -3.48 13.13 1.59
CA TYR A 62 -2.91 14.45 1.86
C TYR A 62 -1.78 14.81 0.89
N ARG A 63 -0.89 13.86 0.61
CA ARG A 63 0.23 14.06 -0.32
C ARG A 63 -0.22 14.11 -1.78
N ALA A 64 -1.13 13.23 -2.18
CA ALA A 64 -1.65 13.14 -3.55
C ALA A 64 -2.34 14.44 -3.99
N ARG A 65 -3.08 15.10 -3.09
CA ARG A 65 -3.72 16.39 -3.37
C ARG A 65 -2.75 17.48 -3.78
N ARG A 66 -1.52 17.46 -3.26
CA ARG A 66 -0.47 18.41 -3.67
C ARG A 66 0.01 18.20 -5.11
N LEU A 67 -0.24 17.02 -5.66
CA LEU A 67 0.04 16.65 -7.04
C LEU A 67 -1.18 16.82 -7.97
N GLY A 68 -2.27 17.39 -7.45
CA GLY A 68 -3.52 17.56 -8.18
C GLY A 68 -4.39 16.29 -8.25
N ILE A 69 -3.98 15.20 -7.59
CA ILE A 69 -4.76 13.96 -7.52
C ILE A 69 -5.73 14.05 -6.34
N GLN A 70 -6.99 13.71 -6.57
CA GLN A 70 -8.02 13.68 -5.52
C GLN A 70 -8.50 12.25 -5.31
N PRO A 71 -7.86 11.46 -4.44
CA PRO A 71 -8.26 10.09 -4.22
C PRO A 71 -9.60 9.99 -3.50
N VAL A 72 -10.36 8.96 -3.84
CA VAL A 72 -11.61 8.58 -3.20
C VAL A 72 -11.32 7.44 -2.23
N LEU A 73 -11.58 7.64 -0.95
CA LEU A 73 -11.48 6.57 0.06
C LEU A 73 -12.71 5.69 -0.02
N LEU A 74 -12.49 4.39 -0.19
CA LEU A 74 -13.56 3.41 -0.19
C LEU A 74 -13.87 2.99 1.24
N GLU A 75 -15.12 3.07 1.62
CA GLU A 75 -15.61 2.56 2.88
C GLU A 75 -15.79 1.04 2.80
N GLY A 76 -15.49 0.35 3.89
CA GLY A 76 -15.69 -1.10 4.00
C GLY A 76 -17.15 -1.50 4.19
N GLY A 77 -17.37 -2.81 4.34
CA GLY A 77 -18.71 -3.37 4.52
C GLY A 77 -19.55 -3.29 3.24
N SER A 78 -20.87 -3.05 3.38
CA SER A 78 -21.78 -2.98 2.23
C SER A 78 -21.55 -1.76 1.36
N ALA A 79 -21.00 -0.67 1.90
CA ALA A 79 -20.76 0.58 1.15
C ALA A 79 -19.79 0.38 -0.01
N ILE A 80 -18.87 -0.58 0.06
CA ILE A 80 -17.89 -0.83 -1.00
C ILE A 80 -18.56 -1.13 -2.34
N TYR A 81 -19.72 -1.78 -2.35
CA TYR A 81 -20.42 -2.13 -3.58
C TYR A 81 -20.93 -0.91 -4.34
N GLU A 82 -21.29 0.17 -3.63
CA GLU A 82 -21.74 1.43 -4.23
C GLU A 82 -20.59 2.13 -5.00
N TYR A 83 -19.37 2.00 -4.50
CA TYR A 83 -18.19 2.51 -5.21
C TYR A 83 -17.81 1.65 -6.40
N MET A 84 -17.90 0.32 -6.26
CA MET A 84 -17.50 -0.63 -7.30
C MET A 84 -18.24 -0.46 -8.63
N ILE A 85 -19.48 0.03 -8.60
CA ILE A 85 -20.29 0.30 -9.79
C ILE A 85 -19.66 1.36 -10.69
N ASN A 86 -18.88 2.28 -10.11
CA ASN A 86 -18.30 3.42 -10.80
C ASN A 86 -16.84 3.21 -11.22
N ILE A 87 -16.20 2.11 -10.79
CA ILE A 87 -14.81 1.81 -11.15
C ILE A 87 -14.74 1.29 -12.57
N THR A 88 -13.83 1.87 -13.37
CA THR A 88 -13.61 1.52 -14.78
C THR A 88 -12.15 1.11 -15.03
N ASP A 89 -11.83 0.69 -16.24
CA ASP A 89 -10.47 0.36 -16.69
C ASP A 89 -9.54 1.59 -16.81
N ASN A 90 -10.11 2.81 -16.82
CA ASN A 90 -9.34 4.06 -16.84
C ASN A 90 -8.99 4.60 -15.45
N ASP A 91 -9.40 3.89 -14.41
CA ASP A 91 -9.16 4.25 -13.01
C ASP A 91 -7.97 3.47 -12.44
N LEU A 92 -7.58 3.80 -11.22
CA LEU A 92 -6.58 3.09 -10.45
C LEU A 92 -7.13 2.77 -9.06
N VAL A 93 -6.97 1.52 -8.63
CA VAL A 93 -7.30 1.12 -7.27
C VAL A 93 -6.04 0.87 -6.46
N LEU A 94 -5.85 1.63 -5.37
CA LEU A 94 -4.84 1.39 -4.36
C LEU A 94 -5.43 0.56 -3.22
N ILE A 95 -4.73 -0.50 -2.82
CA ILE A 95 -5.17 -1.36 -1.72
C ILE A 95 -4.05 -1.50 -0.70
N PHE A 96 -4.34 -1.21 0.56
CA PHE A 96 -3.48 -1.49 1.70
C PHE A 96 -4.07 -2.66 2.49
N SER A 97 -3.53 -3.86 2.31
CA SER A 97 -4.03 -5.08 2.94
C SER A 97 -2.91 -5.86 3.59
N PHE A 98 -2.90 -5.89 4.91
CA PHE A 98 -1.85 -6.52 5.71
C PHE A 98 -2.40 -7.61 6.62
N SER A 99 -1.53 -8.56 6.98
CA SER A 99 -1.79 -9.71 7.86
C SER A 99 -2.80 -10.72 7.32
N ARG A 100 -3.85 -10.30 6.67
CA ARG A 100 -4.86 -11.17 6.05
C ARG A 100 -5.55 -10.49 4.89
N LEU A 101 -5.97 -11.27 3.92
CA LEU A 101 -6.77 -10.78 2.80
C LEU A 101 -8.25 -10.80 3.19
N LEU A 102 -8.82 -9.63 3.45
CA LEU A 102 -10.24 -9.49 3.78
C LEU A 102 -11.13 -9.87 2.59
N ARG A 103 -12.38 -10.17 2.87
CA ARG A 103 -13.37 -10.50 1.83
C ARG A 103 -13.54 -9.35 0.83
N GLU A 104 -13.64 -8.13 1.32
CA GLU A 104 -13.79 -6.91 0.51
C GLU A 104 -12.57 -6.71 -0.40
N THR A 105 -11.36 -6.96 0.12
CA THR A 105 -10.13 -6.89 -0.69
C THR A 105 -10.18 -7.89 -1.85
N ARG A 106 -10.62 -9.11 -1.60
CA ARG A 106 -10.74 -10.15 -2.65
C ARG A 106 -11.73 -9.74 -3.72
N ILE A 107 -12.93 -9.31 -3.31
CA ILE A 107 -13.99 -8.87 -4.22
C ILE A 107 -13.50 -7.71 -5.10
N LEU A 108 -12.79 -6.75 -4.51
CA LEU A 108 -12.26 -5.59 -5.24
C LEU A 108 -11.15 -6.00 -6.23
N LEU A 109 -10.26 -6.91 -5.84
CA LEU A 109 -9.24 -7.47 -6.73
C LEU A 109 -9.87 -8.25 -7.90
N ASP A 110 -10.88 -9.06 -7.63
CA ASP A 110 -11.60 -9.83 -8.64
C ASP A 110 -12.34 -8.92 -9.64
N LEU A 111 -12.97 -7.84 -9.14
CA LEU A 111 -13.58 -6.84 -10.00
C LEU A 111 -12.52 -6.20 -10.91
N CYS A 112 -11.45 -5.65 -10.33
CA CYS A 112 -10.41 -4.97 -11.09
C CYS A 112 -9.79 -5.88 -12.16
N GLN A 113 -9.60 -7.16 -11.83
CA GLN A 113 -9.12 -8.14 -12.81
C GLN A 113 -10.11 -8.34 -13.97
N LYS A 114 -11.41 -8.43 -13.67
CA LYS A 114 -12.46 -8.65 -14.70
C LYS A 114 -12.59 -7.47 -15.66
N ILE A 115 -12.45 -6.26 -15.16
CA ILE A 115 -12.60 -5.03 -15.95
C ILE A 115 -11.27 -4.46 -16.46
N ASN A 116 -10.13 -5.15 -16.19
CA ASN A 116 -8.77 -4.70 -16.49
C ASN A 116 -8.38 -3.36 -15.83
N CYS A 117 -8.99 -3.02 -14.69
CA CYS A 117 -8.60 -1.84 -13.93
C CYS A 117 -7.25 -2.06 -13.25
N PRO A 118 -6.26 -1.17 -13.42
CA PRO A 118 -4.98 -1.25 -12.74
C PRO A 118 -5.13 -1.24 -11.22
N VAL A 119 -4.29 -2.04 -10.54
CA VAL A 119 -4.23 -2.13 -9.08
C VAL A 119 -2.81 -1.94 -8.58
N ILE A 120 -2.65 -1.14 -7.52
CA ILE A 120 -1.44 -1.11 -6.70
C ILE A 120 -1.79 -1.69 -5.34
N LEU A 121 -1.20 -2.82 -5.00
CA LEU A 121 -1.40 -3.54 -3.73
C LEU A 121 -0.18 -3.37 -2.83
N PHE A 122 -0.38 -2.85 -1.62
CA PHE A 122 0.60 -2.89 -0.53
C PHE A 122 0.22 -4.00 0.44
N THR A 123 1.11 -4.96 0.66
CA THR A 123 0.83 -6.13 1.48
C THR A 123 2.10 -6.71 2.12
N ASP A 124 1.93 -7.45 3.20
CA ASP A 124 2.96 -8.31 3.81
C ASP A 124 2.76 -9.80 3.47
N LEU A 125 1.74 -10.12 2.69
CA LEU A 125 1.39 -11.50 2.31
C LEU A 125 2.11 -11.91 1.03
N PHE A 126 3.19 -12.69 1.16
CA PHE A 126 3.97 -13.19 0.02
C PHE A 126 3.24 -14.25 -0.84
N SER A 127 2.16 -14.82 -0.33
CA SER A 127 1.36 -15.84 -1.03
C SER A 127 0.23 -15.28 -1.89
N THR A 128 0.06 -13.97 -1.96
CA THR A 128 -0.92 -13.37 -2.87
C THR A 128 -0.44 -13.60 -4.30
N GLN A 129 -1.18 -14.44 -5.03
CA GLN A 129 -0.81 -14.90 -6.37
C GLN A 129 -0.29 -13.76 -7.25
N GLU A 130 0.95 -13.87 -7.65
CA GLU A 130 1.49 -13.16 -8.81
C GLU A 130 0.66 -13.62 -10.01
N GLY A 131 -0.16 -12.77 -10.57
CA GLY A 131 -0.97 -13.32 -11.65
C GLY A 131 -1.78 -12.37 -12.49
N SER A 132 -1.92 -11.10 -12.12
CA SER A 132 -2.57 -10.16 -13.02
C SER A 132 -1.55 -9.18 -13.60
N PRO A 133 -1.39 -9.08 -14.92
CA PRO A 133 -0.48 -8.13 -15.56
C PRO A 133 -0.81 -6.67 -15.23
N SER A 134 -2.04 -6.39 -14.80
CA SER A 134 -2.49 -5.07 -14.39
C SER A 134 -2.24 -4.76 -12.90
N ARG A 135 -1.69 -5.72 -12.12
CA ARG A 135 -1.44 -5.53 -10.69
C ARG A 135 0.04 -5.30 -10.40
N LEU A 136 0.34 -4.21 -9.69
CA LEU A 136 1.64 -3.95 -9.09
C LEU A 136 1.56 -4.25 -7.59
N THR A 137 2.45 -5.09 -7.08
CA THR A 137 2.45 -5.47 -5.65
C THR A 137 3.71 -4.97 -4.96
N PHE A 138 3.53 -4.15 -3.93
CA PHE A 138 4.57 -3.74 -2.99
C PHE A 138 4.54 -4.63 -1.78
N TYR A 139 5.50 -5.52 -1.67
CA TYR A 139 5.68 -6.35 -0.49
C TYR A 139 6.41 -5.57 0.60
N CYS A 140 5.77 -5.40 1.74
CA CYS A 140 6.29 -4.67 2.89
C CYS A 140 6.59 -5.66 4.01
N TYR A 141 7.85 -5.90 4.30
CA TYR A 141 8.22 -6.67 5.48
C TYR A 141 7.94 -5.83 6.73
N ARG A 142 7.15 -6.36 7.67
CA ARG A 142 6.70 -5.60 8.85
C ARG A 142 7.17 -6.17 10.19
N GLY A 143 7.92 -7.26 10.17
CA GLY A 143 8.40 -8.00 11.34
C GLY A 143 8.14 -9.50 11.21
N GLU A 144 8.68 -10.28 12.13
CA GLU A 144 8.44 -11.72 12.20
C GLU A 144 7.02 -12.02 12.74
N PRO A 145 6.48 -13.24 12.53
CA PRO A 145 5.09 -13.55 12.90
C PRO A 145 4.72 -13.31 14.38
N ASN A 146 5.72 -13.35 15.27
CA ASN A 146 5.53 -13.16 16.71
C ASN A 146 5.93 -11.76 17.21
N GLU A 147 6.24 -10.84 16.28
CA GLU A 147 6.64 -9.47 16.59
C GLU A 147 5.51 -8.48 16.35
N TYR A 148 5.70 -7.26 16.85
CA TYR A 148 4.81 -6.15 16.51
C TYR A 148 4.96 -5.78 15.04
N HIS A 149 3.87 -5.85 14.30
CA HIS A 149 3.84 -5.52 12.87
C HIS A 149 3.76 -4.01 12.65
N SER A 150 4.90 -3.38 12.42
CA SER A 150 5.00 -1.95 12.21
C SER A 150 4.41 -1.49 10.87
N MET A 151 3.78 -0.32 10.85
CA MET A 151 3.34 0.37 9.64
C MET A 151 4.40 1.34 9.08
N THR A 152 5.59 1.38 9.66
CA THR A 152 6.66 2.31 9.26
C THR A 152 7.14 2.05 7.83
N VAL A 153 7.39 0.80 7.47
CA VAL A 153 7.86 0.44 6.11
C VAL A 153 6.81 0.74 5.05
N PRO A 154 5.54 0.31 5.20
CA PRO A 154 4.47 0.75 4.30
C PRO A 154 4.39 2.27 4.14
N LEU A 155 4.56 3.02 5.23
CA LEU A 155 4.56 4.48 5.21
C LEU A 155 5.73 5.04 4.39
N LEU A 156 6.96 4.53 4.62
CA LEU A 156 8.16 4.97 3.89
C LEU A 156 8.01 4.76 2.38
N ILE A 157 7.53 3.61 1.95
CA ILE A 157 7.40 3.26 0.53
C ILE A 157 6.36 4.16 -0.15
N GLN A 158 5.22 4.39 0.46
CA GLN A 158 4.18 5.23 -0.13
C GLN A 158 4.59 6.71 -0.24
N ILE A 159 5.45 7.20 0.67
CA ILE A 159 5.89 8.61 0.70
C ILE A 159 7.13 8.81 -0.16
N GLY A 160 8.01 7.83 -0.28
CA GLY A 160 9.35 7.97 -0.87
C GLY A 160 9.37 8.58 -2.26
N ARG A 161 8.27 8.57 -2.98
CA ARG A 161 8.18 9.16 -4.31
C ARG A 161 7.65 10.59 -4.35
N ALA A 162 6.98 11.06 -3.32
CA ALA A 162 6.56 12.46 -3.24
C ALA A 162 7.74 13.42 -3.00
N SER A 163 8.90 12.88 -2.56
CA SER A 163 10.13 13.64 -2.29
C SER A 163 11.13 13.63 -3.45
N CYS A 164 10.93 12.87 -4.52
CA CYS A 164 11.85 12.78 -5.67
C CYS A 164 11.49 13.70 -6.85
N ARG A 165 10.80 14.81 -6.59
CA ARG A 165 10.64 15.89 -7.57
C ARG A 165 11.46 17.09 -7.08
N GLU A 166 12.75 17.08 -7.34
CA GLU A 166 13.62 18.23 -7.60
C GLU A 166 14.32 17.99 -8.93
#